data_4495a2831165728557c39f32caf09a83
#
_entry.id   4495a2831165728557c39f32caf09a83
#
_cell.length_a   1.000
_cell.length_b   1.000
_cell.length_c   1.000
_cell.angle_alpha   90.00
_cell.angle_beta   90.00
_cell.angle_gamma   90.00
#
_symmetry.space_group_name_H-M   'P 1'
#
loop_
_entity.id
_entity.type
_entity.pdbx_description
1 polymer ?
#
loop_
_entity_poly.entity_id
_entity_poly.type
_entity_poly.pdbx_seq_one_letter_code
_entity_poly.pdbx_strand_id
1 'polypeptide(L)'
;MIRISNTNMKHYHYIFTGSGLAALMTVYKMAKSGKFKEKTILLLDENQKKTNDRTWCFWQIEKGDWEPSISKKWDSALFANADFQRNLDLQPYQYNMVQGLDFYNQVFDFILHEKNISYVNQKVTDINELENHAYVATETDSYTCDTIFNSIYDKEGVENQTKYPVLQQHFIGWFIKSKEPVFNPDQATFMDFSVEQKGNTRFMYVLPTSTTEALLEYTLFSHQLLNKEEYEQEIKQYIEKLGIQNFEIIEKEKGSIPMTCYLFWNKTTKRVLNIGTAGGWTKASTGYTFKNSDKKSSQLVAFLQQDRELKEFHTKTKFWFYDLLLLNILDKHNELGARIFSSIFKKGDPTLVFKFLDEETSYFEDLQVISRCPQLLFIKAIARSMRYFLVF
;
A
#
# COMPACT_ATOMS: atom_id res chain seq x y z
N MET A 1 26.44 4.34 26.28
CA MET A 1 25.78 3.49 27.29
C MET A 1 24.79 4.34 28.06
N ILE A 2 23.53 4.31 27.68
CA ILE A 2 22.45 4.98 28.41
C ILE A 2 22.20 4.10 29.64
N ARG A 3 22.40 4.63 30.84
CA ARG A 3 21.99 3.96 32.08
C ARG A 3 20.46 3.94 32.09
N ILE A 4 19.87 2.80 31.74
CA ILE A 4 18.46 2.52 31.96
C ILE A 4 18.29 2.47 33.49
N SER A 5 17.69 3.53 34.04
CA SER A 5 17.28 3.52 35.45
C SER A 5 16.19 2.44 35.57
N ASN A 6 16.32 1.60 36.61
CA ASN A 6 15.38 0.52 36.98
C ASN A 6 14.05 1.15 37.49
N THR A 7 13.38 1.96 36.71
CA THR A 7 12.00 2.35 36.92
C THR A 7 11.14 1.21 36.41
N ASN A 8 10.08 0.90 37.11
CA ASN A 8 9.11 -0.18 36.84
C ASN A 8 8.44 0.06 35.46
N MET A 9 9.14 -0.32 34.36
CA MET A 9 8.65 -0.15 33.00
C MET A 9 7.45 -1.07 32.82
N LYS A 10 6.37 -0.49 32.24
CA LYS A 10 5.17 -1.25 31.94
C LYS A 10 5.46 -2.29 30.87
N HIS A 11 5.10 -3.54 31.13
CA HIS A 11 5.29 -4.65 30.21
C HIS A 11 4.02 -4.99 29.46
N TYR A 12 4.16 -5.26 28.14
CA TYR A 12 3.08 -5.69 27.26
C TYR A 12 3.46 -7.00 26.57
N HIS A 13 2.48 -7.79 26.18
CA HIS A 13 2.76 -8.95 25.32
C HIS A 13 3.15 -8.48 23.92
N TYR A 14 2.44 -7.47 23.38
CA TYR A 14 2.66 -6.97 22.04
C TYR A 14 2.74 -5.44 22.02
N ILE A 15 3.74 -4.90 21.34
CA ILE A 15 3.82 -3.47 21.04
C ILE A 15 3.84 -3.29 19.53
N PHE A 16 2.94 -2.44 19.01
CA PHE A 16 2.93 -1.98 17.64
C PHE A 16 3.56 -0.59 17.57
N THR A 17 4.69 -0.46 16.85
CA THR A 17 5.34 0.82 16.63
C THR A 17 4.86 1.42 15.31
N GLY A 18 3.94 2.36 15.43
CA GLY A 18 3.12 2.94 14.38
C GLY A 18 1.72 2.31 14.32
N SER A 19 0.70 3.15 14.20
CA SER A 19 -0.70 2.78 14.00
C SER A 19 -1.16 3.05 12.55
N GLY A 20 -0.35 2.62 11.59
CA GLY A 20 -0.71 2.63 10.18
C GLY A 20 -1.68 1.50 9.81
N LEU A 21 -2.06 1.43 8.53
CA LEU A 21 -3.02 0.46 8.00
C LEU A 21 -2.80 -0.98 8.49
N ALA A 22 -1.58 -1.50 8.35
CA ALA A 22 -1.25 -2.89 8.70
C ALA A 22 -1.34 -3.16 10.21
N ALA A 23 -0.88 -2.23 11.04
CA ALA A 23 -0.97 -2.34 12.49
C ALA A 23 -2.42 -2.32 12.96
N LEU A 24 -3.21 -1.36 12.48
CA LEU A 24 -4.62 -1.23 12.85
C LEU A 24 -5.44 -2.43 12.38
N MET A 25 -5.25 -2.91 11.15
CA MET A 25 -5.92 -4.13 10.65
C MET A 25 -5.55 -5.35 11.50
N THR A 26 -4.28 -5.48 11.88
CA THR A 26 -3.82 -6.62 12.70
C THR A 26 -4.46 -6.57 14.08
N VAL A 27 -4.41 -5.44 14.77
CA VAL A 27 -5.00 -5.29 16.12
C VAL A 27 -6.52 -5.46 16.08
N TYR A 28 -7.20 -4.92 15.06
CA TYR A 28 -8.63 -5.16 14.86
C TYR A 28 -8.95 -6.65 14.75
N LYS A 29 -8.22 -7.39 13.91
CA LYS A 29 -8.41 -8.85 13.75
C LYS A 29 -8.04 -9.65 14.98
N MET A 30 -7.00 -9.24 15.74
CA MET A 30 -6.68 -9.83 17.04
C MET A 30 -7.85 -9.67 18.02
N ALA A 31 -8.38 -8.47 18.17
CA ALA A 31 -9.52 -8.19 19.02
C ALA A 31 -10.77 -8.97 18.58
N LYS A 32 -11.11 -8.89 17.28
CA LYS A 32 -12.27 -9.58 16.71
C LYS A 32 -12.22 -11.10 16.87
N SER A 33 -11.02 -11.69 16.82
CA SER A 33 -10.85 -13.14 17.03
C SER A 33 -11.21 -13.63 18.43
N GLY A 34 -11.19 -12.74 19.43
CA GLY A 34 -11.38 -13.06 20.83
C GLY A 34 -10.27 -13.91 21.47
N LYS A 35 -9.24 -14.29 20.69
CA LYS A 35 -8.18 -15.22 21.15
C LYS A 35 -7.02 -14.53 21.86
N PHE A 36 -7.00 -13.20 21.87
CA PHE A 36 -5.94 -12.38 22.45
C PHE A 36 -6.38 -11.59 23.68
N LYS A 37 -7.52 -11.92 24.31
CA LYS A 37 -8.07 -11.21 25.47
C LYS A 37 -7.13 -11.14 26.66
N GLU A 38 -6.35 -12.20 26.88
CA GLU A 38 -5.34 -12.27 27.95
C GLU A 38 -3.99 -11.65 27.56
N LYS A 39 -3.87 -11.11 26.35
CA LYS A 39 -2.64 -10.49 25.84
C LYS A 39 -2.76 -8.98 25.84
N THR A 40 -1.92 -8.31 26.60
CA THR A 40 -1.86 -6.85 26.63
C THR A 40 -1.20 -6.33 25.35
N ILE A 41 -1.83 -5.35 24.70
CA ILE A 41 -1.39 -4.78 23.43
C ILE A 41 -1.24 -3.27 23.59
N LEU A 42 -0.12 -2.72 23.15
CA LEU A 42 0.13 -1.29 23.06
C LEU A 42 0.35 -0.87 21.62
N LEU A 43 -0.39 0.16 21.18
CA LEU A 43 -0.16 0.89 19.94
C LEU A 43 0.54 2.22 20.27
N LEU A 44 1.65 2.51 19.60
CA LEU A 44 2.41 3.75 19.72
C LEU A 44 2.43 4.45 18.35
N ASP A 45 2.03 5.71 18.28
CA ASP A 45 2.11 6.52 17.05
C ASP A 45 2.26 8.00 17.39
N GLU A 46 3.05 8.73 16.62
CA GLU A 46 3.16 10.19 16.74
C GLU A 46 1.93 10.92 16.16
N ASN A 47 1.17 10.29 15.26
CA ASN A 47 0.00 10.86 14.61
C ASN A 47 -1.30 10.37 15.28
N GLN A 48 -2.18 11.29 15.66
CA GLN A 48 -3.46 10.98 16.31
C GLN A 48 -4.52 10.37 15.38
N LYS A 49 -4.26 10.27 14.08
CA LYS A 49 -5.21 9.70 13.07
C LYS A 49 -6.58 10.39 13.06
N LYS A 50 -6.60 11.70 13.19
CA LYS A 50 -7.83 12.52 13.22
C LYS A 50 -8.12 13.27 11.93
N THR A 51 -7.34 13.04 10.89
CA THR A 51 -7.48 13.69 9.60
C THR A 51 -7.52 12.66 8.49
N ASN A 52 -8.12 13.03 7.36
CA ASN A 52 -8.07 12.21 6.16
C ASN A 52 -6.72 12.40 5.46
N ASP A 53 -5.71 11.64 5.89
CA ASP A 53 -4.35 11.75 5.39
C ASP A 53 -4.06 10.83 4.20
N ARG A 54 -4.99 9.94 3.85
CA ARG A 54 -4.85 8.92 2.80
C ARG A 54 -6.17 8.49 2.22
N THR A 55 -6.14 8.16 0.93
CA THR A 55 -7.20 7.42 0.24
C THR A 55 -6.66 6.07 -0.19
N TRP A 56 -7.36 5.00 0.11
CA TRP A 56 -7.05 3.67 -0.37
C TRP A 56 -8.12 3.18 -1.32
N CYS A 57 -7.69 2.59 -2.44
CA CYS A 57 -8.56 1.87 -3.32
C CYS A 57 -8.20 0.38 -3.36
N PHE A 58 -9.21 -0.46 -3.45
CA PHE A 58 -9.07 -1.90 -3.57
C PHE A 58 -10.30 -2.51 -4.24
N TRP A 59 -10.16 -3.74 -4.71
CA TRP A 59 -11.29 -4.48 -5.29
C TRP A 59 -11.59 -5.71 -4.45
N GLN A 60 -12.86 -6.08 -4.41
CA GLN A 60 -13.35 -7.27 -3.70
C GLN A 60 -14.56 -7.87 -4.41
N ILE A 61 -14.79 -9.17 -4.22
CA ILE A 61 -16.00 -9.86 -4.69
C ILE A 61 -17.05 -9.86 -3.57
N GLU A 62 -16.62 -10.27 -2.37
CA GLU A 62 -17.51 -10.40 -1.21
C GLU A 62 -17.26 -9.26 -0.22
N LYS A 63 -18.30 -8.92 0.53
CA LYS A 63 -18.20 -7.96 1.62
C LYS A 63 -17.29 -8.47 2.72
N GLY A 64 -16.37 -7.62 3.17
CA GLY A 64 -15.39 -7.92 4.22
C GLY A 64 -15.54 -7.04 5.45
N ASP A 65 -14.55 -7.12 6.32
CA ASP A 65 -14.49 -6.35 7.58
C ASP A 65 -14.53 -4.83 7.36
N TRP A 66 -14.10 -4.37 6.20
CA TRP A 66 -13.92 -2.94 5.88
C TRP A 66 -15.11 -2.33 5.17
N GLU A 67 -16.19 -3.08 4.98
CA GLU A 67 -17.43 -2.59 4.34
C GLU A 67 -17.98 -1.31 4.97
N PRO A 68 -17.97 -1.10 6.31
CA PRO A 68 -18.48 0.13 6.91
C PRO A 68 -17.65 1.38 6.60
N SER A 69 -16.36 1.25 6.27
CA SER A 69 -15.48 2.39 5.94
C SER A 69 -15.38 2.68 4.44
N ILE A 70 -16.09 1.92 3.60
CA ILE A 70 -16.11 2.20 2.15
C ILE A 70 -16.95 3.43 1.88
N SER A 71 -16.32 4.48 1.38
CA SER A 71 -16.96 5.75 1.04
C SER A 71 -17.56 5.76 -0.37
N LYS A 72 -17.00 4.99 -1.32
CA LYS A 72 -17.52 4.89 -2.68
C LYS A 72 -17.20 3.52 -3.30
N LYS A 73 -18.06 3.09 -4.23
CA LYS A 73 -17.96 1.82 -4.96
C LYS A 73 -18.25 2.03 -6.44
N TRP A 74 -17.52 1.32 -7.31
CA TRP A 74 -17.73 1.31 -8.76
C TRP A 74 -17.72 -0.12 -9.29
N ASP A 75 -18.68 -0.41 -10.17
CA ASP A 75 -18.81 -1.68 -10.87
C ASP A 75 -18.13 -1.64 -12.24
N SER A 76 -17.71 -0.45 -12.69
CA SER A 76 -17.00 -0.23 -13.95
C SER A 76 -15.83 0.73 -13.76
N ALA A 77 -14.83 0.58 -14.64
CA ALA A 77 -13.71 1.50 -14.69
C ALA A 77 -13.33 1.82 -16.13
N LEU A 78 -12.74 3.00 -16.32
CA LEU A 78 -12.12 3.40 -17.57
C LEU A 78 -10.60 3.15 -17.48
N PHE A 79 -10.05 2.50 -18.49
CA PHE A 79 -8.61 2.49 -18.77
C PHE A 79 -8.36 3.22 -20.09
N ALA A 80 -7.39 4.13 -20.10
CA ALA A 80 -7.10 4.94 -21.29
C ALA A 80 -5.59 5.12 -21.53
N ASN A 81 -5.23 5.33 -22.80
CA ASN A 81 -3.94 5.85 -23.21
C ASN A 81 -4.13 6.75 -24.44
N ALA A 82 -3.04 7.21 -25.08
CA ALA A 82 -3.11 8.06 -26.25
C ALA A 82 -3.82 7.40 -27.46
N ASP A 83 -3.81 6.06 -27.58
CA ASP A 83 -4.28 5.32 -28.75
C ASP A 83 -5.69 4.74 -28.57
N PHE A 84 -6.12 4.46 -27.34
CA PHE A 84 -7.41 3.82 -27.07
C PHE A 84 -7.95 4.13 -25.68
N GLN A 85 -9.26 4.00 -25.56
CA GLN A 85 -9.98 3.95 -24.29
C GLN A 85 -10.76 2.65 -24.22
N ARG A 86 -10.87 2.09 -23.02
CA ARG A 86 -11.62 0.87 -22.77
C ARG A 86 -12.41 0.97 -21.47
N ASN A 87 -13.71 0.78 -21.57
CA ASN A 87 -14.55 0.54 -20.41
C ASN A 87 -14.32 -0.89 -19.94
N LEU A 88 -14.00 -1.05 -18.68
CA LEU A 88 -13.77 -2.31 -18.00
C LEU A 88 -15.03 -2.62 -17.19
N ASP A 89 -15.71 -3.71 -17.52
CA ASP A 89 -16.66 -4.33 -16.62
C ASP A 89 -15.86 -5.05 -15.54
N LEU A 90 -16.08 -4.68 -14.29
CA LEU A 90 -15.31 -5.22 -13.16
C LEU A 90 -15.96 -6.45 -12.54
N GLN A 91 -17.20 -6.77 -12.90
CA GLN A 91 -17.92 -7.91 -12.33
C GLN A 91 -17.14 -9.24 -12.47
N PRO A 92 -17.05 -10.07 -11.42
CA PRO A 92 -17.77 -9.96 -10.14
C PRO A 92 -17.09 -9.04 -9.10
N TYR A 93 -15.96 -8.41 -9.42
CA TYR A 93 -15.30 -7.47 -8.52
C TYR A 93 -16.04 -6.14 -8.46
N GLN A 94 -15.92 -5.49 -7.32
CA GLN A 94 -16.29 -4.10 -7.11
C GLN A 94 -15.06 -3.31 -6.69
N TYR A 95 -14.80 -2.19 -7.34
CA TYR A 95 -13.69 -1.29 -6.98
C TYR A 95 -14.17 -0.33 -5.90
N ASN A 96 -13.47 -0.27 -4.80
CA ASN A 96 -13.88 0.43 -3.59
C ASN A 96 -12.87 1.50 -3.21
N MET A 97 -13.37 2.60 -2.67
CA MET A 97 -12.58 3.68 -2.08
C MET A 97 -12.85 3.75 -0.58
N VAL A 98 -11.78 3.86 0.19
CA VAL A 98 -11.79 4.08 1.63
C VAL A 98 -10.95 5.31 1.94
N GLN A 99 -11.55 6.28 2.63
CA GLN A 99 -10.82 7.42 3.17
C GLN A 99 -10.17 7.05 4.51
N GLY A 100 -8.96 7.58 4.74
CA GLY A 100 -8.19 7.24 5.93
C GLY A 100 -8.94 7.47 7.23
N LEU A 101 -9.63 8.60 7.35
CA LEU A 101 -10.39 8.95 8.55
C LEU A 101 -11.51 7.95 8.85
N ASP A 102 -12.26 7.52 7.83
CA ASP A 102 -13.34 6.54 8.00
C ASP A 102 -12.81 5.19 8.50
N PHE A 103 -11.68 4.74 7.93
CA PHE A 103 -11.01 3.54 8.39
C PHE A 103 -10.49 3.68 9.83
N TYR A 104 -9.87 4.80 10.17
CA TYR A 104 -9.36 5.03 11.53
C TYR A 104 -10.49 5.04 12.54
N ASN A 105 -11.58 5.73 12.26
CA ASN A 105 -12.76 5.78 13.12
C ASN A 105 -13.33 4.37 13.35
N GLN A 106 -13.57 3.61 12.27
CA GLN A 106 -14.08 2.23 12.39
C GLN A 106 -13.19 1.37 13.28
N VAL A 107 -11.87 1.44 13.10
CA VAL A 107 -10.95 0.59 13.86
C VAL A 107 -10.85 1.05 15.31
N PHE A 108 -10.63 2.34 15.57
CA PHE A 108 -10.49 2.86 16.92
C PHE A 108 -11.77 2.72 17.74
N ASP A 109 -12.93 2.95 17.14
CA ASP A 109 -14.23 2.73 17.81
C ASP A 109 -14.39 1.28 18.26
N PHE A 110 -13.79 0.32 17.56
CA PHE A 110 -13.84 -1.09 17.95
C PHE A 110 -12.77 -1.44 18.98
N ILE A 111 -11.49 -1.13 18.70
CA ILE A 111 -10.39 -1.64 19.53
C ILE A 111 -10.24 -0.94 20.88
N LEU A 112 -10.64 0.33 21.00
CA LEU A 112 -10.50 1.08 22.26
C LEU A 112 -11.53 0.67 23.33
N HIS A 113 -12.54 -0.12 22.98
CA HIS A 113 -13.45 -0.74 23.95
C HIS A 113 -12.84 -2.00 24.60
N GLU A 114 -11.76 -2.55 24.03
CA GLU A 114 -11.08 -3.73 24.55
C GLU A 114 -10.11 -3.35 25.69
N LYS A 115 -10.35 -3.90 26.90
CA LYS A 115 -9.61 -3.54 28.13
C LYS A 115 -8.10 -3.85 28.07
N ASN A 116 -7.71 -4.79 27.21
CA ASN A 116 -6.33 -5.24 27.05
C ASN A 116 -5.58 -4.48 25.96
N ILE A 117 -6.21 -3.54 25.26
CA ILE A 117 -5.61 -2.73 24.20
C ILE A 117 -5.45 -1.29 24.69
N SER A 118 -4.27 -0.72 24.49
CA SER A 118 -3.94 0.66 24.81
C SER A 118 -3.38 1.37 23.61
N TYR A 119 -3.77 2.62 23.41
CA TYR A 119 -3.18 3.52 22.41
C TYR A 119 -2.50 4.69 23.13
N VAL A 120 -1.27 4.99 22.74
CA VAL A 120 -0.51 6.13 23.27
C VAL A 120 0.04 6.96 22.10
N ASN A 121 -0.30 8.22 22.10
CA ASN A 121 0.15 9.16 21.07
C ASN A 121 1.53 9.69 21.46
N GLN A 122 2.57 8.98 21.05
CA GLN A 122 3.97 9.30 21.30
C GLN A 122 4.82 8.80 20.14
N LYS A 123 5.87 9.54 19.83
CA LYS A 123 6.87 9.17 18.85
C LYS A 123 7.82 8.12 19.42
N VAL A 124 7.96 7.01 18.71
CA VAL A 124 8.96 6.00 19.00
C VAL A 124 10.34 6.52 18.58
N THR A 125 11.29 6.48 19.49
CA THR A 125 12.66 6.96 19.29
C THR A 125 13.67 5.85 19.18
N ASP A 126 13.39 4.70 19.80
CA ASP A 126 14.31 3.56 19.80
C ASP A 126 13.58 2.23 19.96
N ILE A 127 14.11 1.18 19.32
CA ILE A 127 13.63 -0.19 19.37
C ILE A 127 14.85 -1.10 19.58
N ASN A 128 14.86 -1.86 20.67
CA ASN A 128 15.94 -2.77 21.00
C ASN A 128 15.41 -4.15 21.35
N GLU A 129 16.12 -5.18 20.93
CA GLU A 129 15.89 -6.56 21.35
C GLU A 129 16.92 -6.96 22.42
N LEU A 130 16.42 -7.46 23.53
CA LEU A 130 17.21 -8.02 24.61
C LEU A 130 16.97 -9.54 24.67
N GLU A 131 17.77 -10.27 25.46
CA GLU A 131 17.71 -11.73 25.50
C GLU A 131 16.31 -12.26 25.87
N ASN A 132 15.67 -11.67 26.88
CA ASN A 132 14.41 -12.16 27.45
C ASN A 132 13.17 -11.31 27.08
N HIS A 133 13.33 -10.10 26.53
CA HIS A 133 12.26 -9.21 26.15
C HIS A 133 12.73 -8.21 25.09
N ALA A 134 11.80 -7.48 24.50
CA ALA A 134 12.10 -6.35 23.66
C ALA A 134 11.79 -5.05 24.41
N TYR A 135 12.38 -3.94 23.95
CA TYR A 135 12.30 -2.63 24.55
C TYR A 135 11.96 -1.59 23.51
N VAL A 136 11.05 -0.68 23.83
CA VAL A 136 10.67 0.46 23.00
C VAL A 136 10.78 1.73 23.84
N ALA A 137 11.51 2.70 23.34
CA ALA A 137 11.55 4.05 23.89
C ALA A 137 10.71 4.99 23.02
N THR A 138 10.09 5.95 23.68
CA THR A 138 9.43 7.10 23.09
C THR A 138 10.14 8.38 23.56
N GLU A 139 9.66 9.55 23.18
CA GLU A 139 10.24 10.82 23.65
C GLU A 139 10.11 11.01 25.18
N THR A 140 9.10 10.40 25.80
CA THR A 140 8.80 10.62 27.23
C THR A 140 8.83 9.36 28.08
N ASP A 141 8.55 8.20 27.49
CA ASP A 141 8.37 6.95 28.22
C ASP A 141 9.16 5.80 27.62
N SER A 142 9.18 4.69 28.35
CA SER A 142 9.79 3.44 27.88
C SER A 142 8.94 2.24 28.29
N TYR A 143 8.92 1.24 27.42
CA TYR A 143 8.10 0.05 27.58
C TYR A 143 8.91 -1.21 27.27
N THR A 144 8.53 -2.33 27.88
CA THR A 144 9.04 -3.65 27.52
C THR A 144 7.94 -4.53 26.96
N CYS A 145 8.30 -5.51 26.12
CA CYS A 145 7.32 -6.47 25.60
C CYS A 145 7.94 -7.81 25.20
N ASP A 146 7.07 -8.78 24.94
CA ASP A 146 7.48 -10.07 24.39
C ASP A 146 7.80 -9.94 22.89
N THR A 147 6.97 -9.18 22.15
CA THR A 147 7.09 -9.02 20.70
C THR A 147 6.75 -7.61 20.24
N ILE A 148 7.55 -7.10 19.29
CA ILE A 148 7.32 -5.83 18.59
C ILE A 148 6.86 -6.11 17.16
N PHE A 149 5.77 -5.46 16.74
CA PHE A 149 5.35 -5.33 15.36
C PHE A 149 5.73 -3.94 14.86
N ASN A 150 6.82 -3.87 14.10
CA ASN A 150 7.38 -2.58 13.67
C ASN A 150 6.85 -2.17 12.29
N SER A 151 6.18 -1.02 12.22
CA SER A 151 5.74 -0.41 10.95
C SER A 151 6.52 0.85 10.56
N ILE A 152 7.58 1.20 11.30
CA ILE A 152 8.45 2.33 10.99
C ILE A 152 9.36 1.94 9.82
N TYR A 153 9.18 2.66 8.69
CA TYR A 153 9.89 2.37 7.45
C TYR A 153 11.35 2.85 7.51
N ASP A 154 12.28 1.92 7.29
CA ASP A 154 13.71 2.23 7.20
C ASP A 154 14.07 2.73 5.80
N LYS A 155 13.81 4.01 5.55
CA LYS A 155 14.08 4.65 4.26
C LYS A 155 15.56 4.58 3.89
N GLU A 156 16.43 4.92 4.82
CA GLU A 156 17.88 4.98 4.58
C GLU A 156 18.46 3.61 4.22
N GLY A 157 18.10 2.58 4.96
CA GLY A 157 18.56 1.22 4.67
C GLY A 157 18.07 0.66 3.34
N VAL A 158 16.90 1.13 2.85
CA VAL A 158 16.37 0.73 1.54
C VAL A 158 17.02 1.53 0.41
N GLU A 159 17.22 2.83 0.57
CA GLU A 159 17.80 3.68 -0.47
C GLU A 159 19.31 3.46 -0.64
N ASN A 160 20.03 3.12 0.42
CA ASN A 160 21.50 2.89 0.36
C ASN A 160 21.89 1.50 -0.18
N GLN A 161 20.94 0.56 -0.31
CA GLN A 161 21.25 -0.74 -0.90
C GLN A 161 21.29 -0.66 -2.45
N THR A 162 22.14 -1.45 -3.09
CA THR A 162 22.33 -1.47 -4.55
C THR A 162 21.86 -2.76 -5.21
N LYS A 163 21.34 -3.70 -4.41
CA LYS A 163 20.97 -5.03 -4.91
C LYS A 163 19.66 -5.00 -5.69
N TYR A 164 18.63 -4.31 -5.19
CA TYR A 164 17.31 -4.26 -5.80
C TYR A 164 16.97 -2.86 -6.31
N PRO A 165 16.27 -2.72 -7.44
CA PRO A 165 15.75 -1.43 -7.86
C PRO A 165 14.90 -0.78 -6.77
N VAL A 166 15.00 0.55 -6.64
CA VAL A 166 14.14 1.35 -5.77
C VAL A 166 13.57 2.49 -6.60
N LEU A 167 12.28 2.38 -6.91
CA LEU A 167 11.48 3.45 -7.49
C LEU A 167 10.49 3.95 -6.44
N GLN A 168 9.88 5.08 -6.72
CA GLN A 168 8.80 5.63 -5.93
C GLN A 168 7.55 5.69 -6.81
N GLN A 169 6.42 5.18 -6.33
CA GLN A 169 5.12 5.62 -6.82
C GLN A 169 4.73 6.83 -6.01
N HIS A 170 4.65 7.98 -6.66
CA HIS A 170 4.36 9.22 -5.96
C HIS A 170 3.31 10.03 -6.71
N PHE A 171 2.57 10.80 -5.94
CA PHE A 171 1.39 11.48 -6.47
C PHE A 171 1.03 12.71 -5.66
N ILE A 172 0.26 13.59 -6.31
CA ILE A 172 -0.61 14.60 -5.69
C ILE A 172 -2.01 14.39 -6.25
N GLY A 173 -2.99 14.43 -5.36
CA GLY A 173 -4.41 14.35 -5.67
C GLY A 173 -5.17 15.59 -5.19
N TRP A 174 -6.14 16.01 -5.97
CA TRP A 174 -7.10 17.06 -5.61
C TRP A 174 -8.49 16.49 -5.57
N PHE A 175 -9.15 16.59 -4.43
CA PHE A 175 -10.59 16.46 -4.35
C PHE A 175 -11.21 17.78 -4.81
N ILE A 176 -11.94 17.73 -5.91
CA ILE A 176 -12.56 18.93 -6.47
C ILE A 176 -14.08 18.82 -6.50
N LYS A 177 -14.72 19.98 -6.48
CA LYS A 177 -16.15 20.15 -6.71
C LYS A 177 -16.34 21.11 -7.88
N SER A 178 -16.92 20.60 -8.98
CA SER A 178 -17.30 21.42 -10.15
C SER A 178 -18.66 22.05 -9.94
N LYS A 179 -18.92 23.18 -10.59
CA LYS A 179 -20.26 23.79 -10.60
C LYS A 179 -21.25 23.00 -11.45
N GLU A 180 -20.78 22.42 -12.53
CA GLU A 180 -21.60 21.67 -13.48
C GLU A 180 -21.37 20.16 -13.30
N PRO A 181 -22.38 19.32 -13.62
CA PRO A 181 -22.23 17.87 -13.60
C PRO A 181 -21.34 17.42 -14.77
N VAL A 182 -20.14 16.97 -14.47
CA VAL A 182 -19.11 16.59 -15.46
C VAL A 182 -18.60 15.17 -15.27
N PHE A 183 -18.82 14.57 -14.11
CA PHE A 183 -18.33 13.24 -13.80
C PHE A 183 -19.42 12.17 -13.96
N ASN A 184 -19.01 10.98 -14.37
CA ASN A 184 -19.86 9.79 -14.26
C ASN A 184 -19.61 9.12 -12.88
N PRO A 185 -20.56 9.20 -11.93
CA PRO A 185 -20.36 8.67 -10.58
C PRO A 185 -20.30 7.15 -10.53
N ASP A 186 -20.65 6.45 -11.60
CA ASP A 186 -20.70 4.99 -11.66
C ASP A 186 -19.46 4.37 -12.32
N GLN A 187 -18.49 5.22 -12.70
CA GLN A 187 -17.27 4.76 -13.38
C GLN A 187 -16.03 5.47 -12.84
N ALA A 188 -15.09 4.72 -12.27
CA ALA A 188 -13.76 5.23 -11.94
C ALA A 188 -12.87 5.27 -13.18
N THR A 189 -11.99 6.26 -13.30
CA THR A 189 -10.84 6.15 -14.21
C THR A 189 -9.71 5.48 -13.47
N PHE A 190 -9.48 4.21 -13.79
CA PHE A 190 -8.51 3.35 -13.09
C PHE A 190 -7.06 3.72 -13.42
N MET A 191 -6.75 4.02 -14.70
CA MET A 191 -5.48 4.57 -15.17
C MET A 191 -5.71 5.25 -16.51
N ASP A 192 -5.40 6.53 -16.61
CA ASP A 192 -5.37 7.26 -17.88
C ASP A 192 -3.95 7.69 -18.22
N PHE A 193 -3.31 6.93 -19.12
CA PHE A 193 -1.98 7.21 -19.67
C PHE A 193 -1.99 8.20 -20.84
N SER A 194 -3.10 8.85 -21.16
CA SER A 194 -3.17 9.88 -22.21
C SER A 194 -2.49 11.19 -21.82
N VAL A 195 -2.04 11.31 -20.57
CA VAL A 195 -1.17 12.39 -20.10
C VAL A 195 0.23 12.26 -20.70
N GLU A 196 0.94 13.37 -20.83
CA GLU A 196 2.30 13.37 -21.38
C GLU A 196 3.25 12.55 -20.49
N GLN A 197 3.96 11.57 -21.07
CA GLN A 197 4.77 10.60 -20.31
C GLN A 197 6.13 11.13 -19.84
N LYS A 198 6.71 12.14 -20.50
CA LYS A 198 7.98 12.83 -20.13
C LYS A 198 9.11 11.88 -19.68
N GLY A 199 9.21 10.71 -20.33
CA GLY A 199 10.24 9.71 -20.04
C GLY A 199 9.98 8.84 -18.80
N ASN A 200 8.84 8.99 -18.12
CA ASN A 200 8.43 8.18 -16.97
C ASN A 200 7.05 7.57 -17.21
N THR A 201 6.69 6.56 -16.41
CA THR A 201 5.33 6.02 -16.37
C THR A 201 4.44 6.98 -15.60
N ARG A 202 3.52 7.67 -16.28
CA ARG A 202 2.65 8.71 -15.70
C ARG A 202 1.21 8.49 -16.10
N PHE A 203 0.30 8.67 -15.17
CA PHE A 203 -1.14 8.50 -15.42
C PHE A 203 -1.99 9.31 -14.45
N MET A 204 -3.26 9.47 -14.82
CA MET A 204 -4.26 10.11 -13.99
C MET A 204 -5.24 9.08 -13.46
N TYR A 205 -5.52 9.11 -12.15
CA TYR A 205 -6.73 8.55 -11.58
C TYR A 205 -7.82 9.62 -11.57
N VAL A 206 -9.07 9.21 -11.86
CA VAL A 206 -10.26 10.03 -11.56
C VAL A 206 -11.25 9.14 -10.82
N LEU A 207 -11.57 9.52 -9.59
CA LEU A 207 -12.43 8.76 -8.69
C LEU A 207 -13.67 9.59 -8.35
N PRO A 208 -14.73 9.55 -9.17
CA PRO A 208 -15.93 10.35 -8.96
C PRO A 208 -16.72 9.84 -7.76
N THR A 209 -17.04 10.73 -6.83
CA THR A 209 -17.95 10.45 -5.71
C THR A 209 -19.38 10.84 -6.03
N SER A 210 -19.55 11.86 -6.90
CA SER A 210 -20.83 12.31 -7.42
C SER A 210 -20.69 12.80 -8.87
N THR A 211 -21.75 13.37 -9.44
CA THR A 211 -21.69 14.01 -10.77
C THR A 211 -20.87 15.29 -10.78
N THR A 212 -20.61 15.88 -9.62
CA THR A 212 -19.86 17.15 -9.48
C THR A 212 -18.57 17.01 -8.66
N GLU A 213 -18.37 15.92 -7.96
CA GLU A 213 -17.22 15.74 -7.08
C GLU A 213 -16.38 14.54 -7.46
N ALA A 214 -15.05 14.72 -7.50
CA ALA A 214 -14.10 13.65 -7.77
C ALA A 214 -12.73 13.94 -7.14
N LEU A 215 -11.99 12.88 -6.82
CA LEU A 215 -10.54 12.94 -6.68
C LEU A 215 -9.90 12.84 -8.06
N LEU A 216 -9.03 13.78 -8.40
CA LEU A 216 -8.12 13.70 -9.55
C LEU A 216 -6.71 13.59 -9.02
N GLU A 217 -6.04 12.48 -9.32
CA GLU A 217 -4.71 12.20 -8.80
C GLU A 217 -3.73 11.95 -9.95
N TYR A 218 -2.71 12.82 -10.04
CA TYR A 218 -1.59 12.63 -10.95
C TYR A 218 -0.52 11.78 -10.29
N THR A 219 -0.33 10.59 -10.83
CA THR A 219 0.55 9.56 -10.29
C THR A 219 1.64 9.21 -11.30
N LEU A 220 2.85 8.98 -10.79
CA LEU A 220 3.95 8.53 -11.61
C LEU A 220 4.92 7.63 -10.85
N PHE A 221 5.71 6.88 -11.63
CA PHE A 221 6.79 6.03 -11.13
C PHE A 221 8.13 6.65 -11.51
N SER A 222 8.98 6.95 -10.55
CA SER A 222 10.32 7.46 -10.84
C SER A 222 11.27 7.26 -9.65
N HIS A 223 12.56 7.52 -9.85
CA HIS A 223 13.54 7.51 -8.78
C HIS A 223 13.44 8.74 -7.88
N GLN A 224 12.99 9.86 -8.43
CA GLN A 224 12.94 11.15 -7.73
C GLN A 224 11.55 11.74 -7.80
N LEU A 225 11.15 12.42 -6.74
CA LEU A 225 9.91 13.17 -6.69
C LEU A 225 10.00 14.40 -7.60
N LEU A 226 8.87 14.82 -8.16
CA LEU A 226 8.76 16.08 -8.88
C LEU A 226 8.63 17.26 -7.92
N ASN A 227 8.82 18.47 -8.44
CA ASN A 227 8.40 19.69 -7.75
C ASN A 227 6.88 19.74 -7.68
N LYS A 228 6.35 20.28 -6.58
CA LYS A 228 4.89 20.35 -6.34
C LYS A 228 4.13 21.01 -7.49
N GLU A 229 4.71 22.05 -8.04
CA GLU A 229 4.15 22.85 -9.13
C GLU A 229 3.93 22.02 -10.41
N GLU A 230 4.79 21.04 -10.69
CA GLU A 230 4.65 20.16 -11.85
C GLU A 230 3.43 19.25 -11.72
N TYR A 231 3.23 18.62 -10.54
CA TYR A 231 2.01 17.82 -10.32
C TYR A 231 0.74 18.67 -10.45
N GLU A 232 0.72 19.83 -9.81
CA GLU A 232 -0.46 20.70 -9.79
C GLU A 232 -0.76 21.27 -11.18
N GLN A 233 0.25 21.50 -12.02
CA GLN A 233 0.08 21.92 -13.40
C GLN A 233 -0.54 20.80 -14.24
N GLU A 234 -0.07 19.57 -14.11
CA GLU A 234 -0.62 18.43 -14.84
C GLU A 234 -2.08 18.15 -14.45
N ILE A 235 -2.42 18.28 -13.18
CA ILE A 235 -3.81 18.15 -12.72
C ILE A 235 -4.68 19.25 -13.34
N LYS A 236 -4.21 20.51 -13.36
CA LYS A 236 -4.95 21.63 -13.97
C LYS A 236 -5.19 21.41 -15.47
N GLN A 237 -4.15 21.01 -16.20
CA GLN A 237 -4.28 20.70 -17.63
C GLN A 237 -5.27 19.56 -17.88
N TYR A 238 -5.28 18.56 -17.01
CA TYR A 238 -6.24 17.46 -17.13
C TYR A 238 -7.68 17.93 -16.84
N ILE A 239 -7.88 18.78 -15.84
CA ILE A 239 -9.17 19.41 -15.54
C ILE A 239 -9.68 20.25 -16.72
N GLU A 240 -8.79 21.04 -17.34
CA GLU A 240 -9.10 21.80 -18.54
C GLU A 240 -9.49 20.89 -19.72
N LYS A 241 -8.76 19.78 -19.92
CA LYS A 241 -9.07 18.76 -20.94
C LYS A 241 -10.45 18.13 -20.73
N LEU A 242 -10.91 17.98 -19.46
CA LEU A 242 -12.26 17.54 -19.14
C LEU A 242 -13.34 18.61 -19.39
N GLY A 243 -12.96 19.82 -19.78
CA GLY A 243 -13.88 20.94 -20.02
C GLY A 243 -14.38 21.64 -18.75
N ILE A 244 -13.76 21.38 -17.61
CA ILE A 244 -14.15 21.93 -16.30
C ILE A 244 -13.54 23.34 -16.16
N GLN A 245 -14.37 24.38 -16.21
CA GLN A 245 -13.93 25.77 -16.11
C GLN A 245 -13.99 26.31 -14.68
N ASN A 246 -15.01 25.89 -13.91
CA ASN A 246 -15.25 26.40 -12.57
C ASN A 246 -15.30 25.24 -11.57
N PHE A 247 -14.34 25.21 -10.67
CA PHE A 247 -14.27 24.21 -9.61
C PHE A 247 -13.66 24.79 -8.33
N GLU A 248 -13.94 24.14 -7.23
CA GLU A 248 -13.34 24.37 -5.92
C GLU A 248 -12.46 23.15 -5.56
N ILE A 249 -11.30 23.41 -4.97
CA ILE A 249 -10.47 22.35 -4.38
C ILE A 249 -10.89 22.17 -2.93
N ILE A 250 -11.53 21.05 -2.61
CA ILE A 250 -12.02 20.74 -1.26
C ILE A 250 -10.86 20.27 -0.38
N GLU A 251 -10.04 19.37 -0.90
CA GLU A 251 -8.94 18.73 -0.17
C GLU A 251 -7.79 18.40 -1.13
N LYS A 252 -6.57 18.32 -0.59
CA LYS A 252 -5.38 17.88 -1.32
C LYS A 252 -4.72 16.73 -0.57
N GLU A 253 -4.37 15.69 -1.29
CA GLU A 253 -3.55 14.62 -0.76
C GLU A 253 -2.23 14.48 -1.52
N LYS A 254 -1.26 13.86 -0.88
CA LYS A 254 0.04 13.53 -1.49
C LYS A 254 0.59 12.25 -0.88
N GLY A 255 1.31 11.50 -1.67
CA GLY A 255 1.96 10.29 -1.19
C GLY A 255 3.21 9.94 -1.97
N SER A 256 4.02 9.12 -1.34
CA SER A 256 5.16 8.46 -1.97
C SER A 256 5.28 7.05 -1.39
N ILE A 257 5.19 6.06 -2.24
CA ILE A 257 5.17 4.64 -1.89
C ILE A 257 6.43 4.01 -2.49
N PRO A 258 7.31 3.39 -1.70
CA PRO A 258 8.47 2.73 -2.22
C PRO A 258 8.09 1.51 -3.06
N MET A 259 8.60 1.45 -4.29
CA MET A 259 8.45 0.34 -5.22
C MET A 259 9.77 -0.43 -5.28
N THR A 260 9.89 -1.48 -4.50
CA THR A 260 11.11 -2.27 -4.40
C THR A 260 10.85 -3.70 -3.96
N CYS A 261 11.62 -4.65 -4.48
CA CYS A 261 11.67 -6.02 -4.02
C CYS A 261 12.73 -6.25 -2.94
N TYR A 262 13.07 -5.21 -2.17
CA TYR A 262 13.97 -5.32 -1.02
C TYR A 262 13.44 -6.39 -0.06
N LEU A 263 14.33 -7.19 0.52
CA LEU A 263 13.95 -8.30 1.40
C LEU A 263 13.74 -7.80 2.84
N PHE A 264 12.65 -7.04 3.05
CA PHE A 264 12.31 -6.44 4.34
C PHE A 264 12.29 -7.45 5.50
N TRP A 265 11.88 -8.68 5.23
CA TRP A 265 11.77 -9.76 6.21
C TRP A 265 13.12 -10.27 6.72
N ASN A 266 14.23 -10.00 6.02
CA ASN A 266 15.57 -10.34 6.52
C ASN A 266 15.94 -9.56 7.80
N LYS A 267 15.21 -8.49 8.10
CA LYS A 267 15.35 -7.71 9.35
C LYS A 267 14.48 -8.25 10.49
N THR A 268 13.71 -9.30 10.27
CA THR A 268 12.94 -9.97 11.33
C THR A 268 13.89 -10.69 12.28
N THR A 269 13.71 -10.44 13.56
CA THR A 269 14.49 -11.06 14.63
C THR A 269 13.63 -12.04 15.44
N LYS A 270 14.10 -12.49 16.59
CA LYS A 270 13.32 -13.36 17.48
C LYS A 270 12.08 -12.63 18.03
N ARG A 271 12.18 -11.31 18.28
CA ARG A 271 11.15 -10.53 18.96
C ARG A 271 10.62 -9.35 18.16
N VAL A 272 11.20 -9.05 17.01
CA VAL A 272 10.77 -7.92 16.17
C VAL A 272 10.36 -8.44 14.80
N LEU A 273 9.10 -8.24 14.44
CA LEU A 273 8.56 -8.47 13.09
C LEU A 273 8.20 -7.15 12.43
N ASN A 274 8.80 -6.88 11.28
CA ASN A 274 8.39 -5.73 10.48
C ASN A 274 7.09 -6.02 9.73
N ILE A 275 6.14 -5.08 9.78
CA ILE A 275 4.81 -5.17 9.17
C ILE A 275 4.54 -3.97 8.26
N GLY A 276 3.48 -4.04 7.49
CA GLY A 276 3.12 -2.97 6.56
C GLY A 276 4.22 -2.70 5.52
N THR A 277 4.42 -1.45 5.12
CA THR A 277 5.47 -1.07 4.17
C THR A 277 6.86 -1.46 4.67
N ALA A 278 7.12 -1.31 5.96
CA ALA A 278 8.38 -1.76 6.59
C ALA A 278 8.58 -3.27 6.55
N GLY A 279 7.51 -4.05 6.45
CA GLY A 279 7.52 -5.51 6.31
C GLY A 279 7.37 -6.02 4.87
N GLY A 280 7.33 -5.12 3.87
CA GLY A 280 7.13 -5.49 2.46
C GLY A 280 5.71 -5.97 2.15
N TRP A 281 4.68 -5.46 2.86
CA TRP A 281 3.28 -5.82 2.62
C TRP A 281 2.65 -5.00 1.49
N THR A 282 3.28 -3.90 1.10
CA THR A 282 2.91 -3.14 -0.09
C THR A 282 3.38 -3.89 -1.34
N LYS A 283 2.52 -4.04 -2.34
CA LYS A 283 2.89 -4.70 -3.60
C LYS A 283 3.98 -3.89 -4.31
N ALA A 284 5.13 -4.52 -4.53
CA ALA A 284 6.33 -3.84 -4.97
C ALA A 284 6.20 -3.17 -6.35
N SER A 285 5.39 -3.73 -7.25
CA SER A 285 5.24 -3.27 -8.64
C SER A 285 4.15 -2.22 -8.85
N THR A 286 3.22 -2.06 -7.89
CA THR A 286 2.02 -1.23 -8.10
C THR A 286 1.64 -0.37 -6.90
N GLY A 287 2.31 -0.53 -5.75
CA GLY A 287 1.99 0.21 -4.54
C GLY A 287 0.69 -0.18 -3.82
N TYR A 288 -0.08 -1.14 -4.35
CA TYR A 288 -1.31 -1.58 -3.70
C TYR A 288 -1.03 -2.17 -2.32
N THR A 289 -1.70 -1.62 -1.31
CA THR A 289 -1.38 -1.90 0.10
C THR A 289 -2.58 -2.45 0.87
N PHE A 290 -3.80 -1.98 0.58
CA PHE A 290 -4.97 -2.25 1.42
C PHE A 290 -5.28 -3.74 1.51
N LYS A 291 -5.52 -4.39 0.37
CA LYS A 291 -5.86 -5.83 0.32
C LYS A 291 -4.72 -6.73 0.81
N ASN A 292 -3.48 -6.38 0.47
CA ASN A 292 -2.31 -7.11 0.95
C ASN A 292 -2.16 -7.01 2.47
N SER A 293 -2.37 -5.82 3.05
CA SER A 293 -2.37 -5.64 4.50
C SER A 293 -3.47 -6.43 5.19
N ASP A 294 -4.66 -6.48 4.60
CA ASP A 294 -5.78 -7.25 5.13
C ASP A 294 -5.48 -8.76 5.15
N LYS A 295 -4.96 -9.31 4.03
CA LYS A 295 -4.54 -10.72 3.93
C LYS A 295 -3.41 -11.04 4.92
N LYS A 296 -2.36 -10.21 4.94
CA LYS A 296 -1.20 -10.41 5.82
C LYS A 296 -1.57 -10.28 7.29
N SER A 297 -2.46 -9.37 7.66
CA SER A 297 -2.98 -9.25 9.02
C SER A 297 -3.74 -10.51 9.46
N SER A 298 -4.58 -11.07 8.58
CA SER A 298 -5.29 -12.33 8.84
C SER A 298 -4.30 -13.50 9.02
N GLN A 299 -3.28 -13.58 8.15
CA GLN A 299 -2.23 -14.58 8.24
C GLN A 299 -1.41 -14.44 9.53
N LEU A 300 -1.08 -13.20 9.92
CA LEU A 300 -0.32 -12.94 11.15
C LEU A 300 -1.12 -13.33 12.40
N VAL A 301 -2.40 -12.98 12.47
CA VAL A 301 -3.27 -13.37 13.57
C VAL A 301 -3.38 -14.90 13.72
N ALA A 302 -3.46 -15.62 12.60
CA ALA A 302 -3.45 -17.08 12.61
C ALA A 302 -2.09 -17.67 13.00
N PHE A 303 -1.00 -17.05 12.55
CA PHE A 303 0.37 -17.44 12.85
C PHE A 303 0.71 -17.30 14.34
N LEU A 304 0.30 -16.18 14.97
CA LEU A 304 0.54 -15.90 16.38
C LEU A 304 -0.19 -16.86 17.35
N GLN A 305 -1.09 -17.68 16.84
CA GLN A 305 -1.74 -18.74 17.63
C GLN A 305 -0.98 -20.07 17.57
N GLN A 306 0.13 -20.11 16.82
CA GLN A 306 0.98 -21.27 16.66
C GLN A 306 2.29 -21.02 17.41
N ASP A 307 2.90 -22.08 17.90
CA ASP A 307 4.23 -22.01 18.53
C ASP A 307 5.31 -22.05 17.44
N ARG A 308 5.54 -20.88 16.80
CA ARG A 308 6.47 -20.72 15.68
C ARG A 308 7.33 -19.47 15.84
N GLU A 309 8.52 -19.52 15.28
CA GLU A 309 9.43 -18.36 15.27
C GLU A 309 8.96 -17.28 14.30
N LEU A 310 9.06 -15.99 14.65
CA LEU A 310 8.65 -14.88 13.81
C LEU A 310 9.30 -14.89 12.42
N LYS A 311 10.52 -15.40 12.30
CA LYS A 311 11.24 -15.53 11.03
C LYS A 311 10.54 -16.43 10.01
N GLU A 312 9.70 -17.34 10.48
CA GLU A 312 8.94 -18.25 9.63
C GLU A 312 7.65 -17.64 9.06
N PHE A 313 7.26 -16.44 9.51
CA PHE A 313 6.04 -15.79 9.06
C PHE A 313 6.09 -15.44 7.58
N HIS A 314 7.23 -14.98 7.10
CA HIS A 314 7.34 -14.55 5.71
C HIS A 314 7.80 -15.68 4.80
N THR A 315 7.11 -15.83 3.66
CA THR A 315 7.49 -16.74 2.58
C THR A 315 7.57 -15.98 1.26
N LYS A 316 8.63 -16.22 0.50
CA LYS A 316 8.82 -15.65 -0.84
C LYS A 316 7.88 -16.34 -1.83
N THR A 317 7.11 -15.57 -2.59
CA THR A 317 6.15 -16.08 -3.58
C THR A 317 6.68 -15.89 -5.01
N LYS A 318 6.03 -16.55 -5.99
CA LYS A 318 6.27 -16.32 -7.43
C LYS A 318 6.01 -14.85 -7.83
N PHE A 319 5.07 -14.19 -7.16
CA PHE A 319 4.67 -12.81 -7.44
C PHE A 319 5.78 -11.82 -7.08
N TRP A 320 6.55 -12.08 -6.04
CA TRP A 320 7.76 -11.32 -5.74
C TRP A 320 8.73 -11.30 -6.92
N PHE A 321 8.87 -12.43 -7.62
CA PHE A 321 9.73 -12.50 -8.81
C PHE A 321 9.13 -11.72 -9.99
N TYR A 322 7.81 -11.80 -10.21
CA TYR A 322 7.15 -11.04 -11.26
C TYR A 322 7.27 -9.53 -11.03
N ASP A 323 7.10 -9.09 -9.79
CA ASP A 323 7.31 -7.70 -9.40
C ASP A 323 8.76 -7.26 -9.65
N LEU A 324 9.74 -8.10 -9.30
CA LEU A 324 11.16 -7.83 -9.57
C LEU A 324 11.45 -7.65 -11.06
N LEU A 325 10.84 -8.46 -11.93
CA LEU A 325 11.00 -8.32 -13.38
C LEU A 325 10.47 -6.97 -13.88
N LEU A 326 9.27 -6.58 -13.45
CA LEU A 326 8.70 -5.30 -13.84
C LEU A 326 9.55 -4.12 -13.32
N LEU A 327 9.97 -4.16 -12.07
CA LEU A 327 10.82 -3.12 -11.49
C LEU A 327 12.18 -3.01 -12.19
N ASN A 328 12.80 -4.13 -12.59
CA ASN A 328 14.02 -4.11 -13.38
C ASN A 328 13.83 -3.48 -14.77
N ILE A 329 12.62 -3.61 -15.34
CA ILE A 329 12.30 -2.93 -16.61
C ILE A 329 12.12 -1.44 -16.37
N LEU A 330 11.29 -1.06 -15.38
CA LEU A 330 11.01 0.35 -15.09
C LEU A 330 12.26 1.12 -14.61
N ASP A 331 13.16 0.46 -13.89
CA ASP A 331 14.44 1.06 -13.47
C ASP A 331 15.30 1.51 -14.65
N LYS A 332 15.26 0.78 -15.77
CA LYS A 332 16.08 1.05 -16.96
C LYS A 332 15.33 1.69 -18.12
N HIS A 333 14.06 1.47 -18.19
CA HIS A 333 13.18 1.80 -19.32
C HIS A 333 11.83 2.24 -18.80
N ASN A 334 11.79 3.27 -17.95
CA ASN A 334 10.57 3.74 -17.31
C ASN A 334 9.54 4.26 -18.34
N GLU A 335 10.02 4.81 -19.45
CA GLU A 335 9.22 5.27 -20.58
C GLU A 335 8.33 4.18 -21.21
N LEU A 336 8.64 2.91 -20.93
CA LEU A 336 7.87 1.76 -21.45
C LEU A 336 6.72 1.34 -20.53
N GLY A 337 6.59 1.90 -19.33
CA GLY A 337 5.57 1.48 -18.37
C GLY A 337 4.15 1.64 -18.90
N ALA A 338 3.80 2.80 -19.45
CA ALA A 338 2.50 3.01 -20.08
C ALA A 338 2.16 1.95 -21.13
N ARG A 339 3.14 1.55 -21.96
CA ARG A 339 2.99 0.49 -22.97
C ARG A 339 2.75 -0.88 -22.33
N ILE A 340 3.46 -1.19 -21.24
CA ILE A 340 3.32 -2.48 -20.52
C ILE A 340 1.92 -2.57 -19.93
N PHE A 341 1.47 -1.58 -19.15
CA PHE A 341 0.13 -1.56 -18.56
C PHE A 341 -0.96 -1.57 -19.63
N SER A 342 -0.81 -0.76 -20.70
CA SER A 342 -1.75 -0.76 -21.82
C SER A 342 -1.87 -2.14 -22.51
N SER A 343 -0.78 -2.89 -22.62
CA SER A 343 -0.80 -4.22 -23.23
C SER A 343 -1.63 -5.23 -22.43
N ILE A 344 -1.61 -5.11 -21.10
CA ILE A 344 -2.38 -5.96 -20.19
C ILE A 344 -3.87 -5.63 -20.29
N PHE A 345 -4.23 -4.34 -20.26
CA PHE A 345 -5.64 -3.90 -20.23
C PHE A 345 -6.30 -3.81 -21.60
N LYS A 346 -5.56 -3.70 -22.70
CA LYS A 346 -6.14 -3.51 -24.05
C LYS A 346 -7.11 -4.62 -24.46
N LYS A 347 -6.78 -5.89 -24.17
CA LYS A 347 -7.58 -7.07 -24.52
C LYS A 347 -7.72 -8.05 -23.35
N GLY A 348 -7.16 -7.70 -22.19
CA GLY A 348 -7.18 -8.54 -20.99
C GLY A 348 -8.58 -8.64 -20.39
N ASP A 349 -8.89 -9.77 -19.80
CA ASP A 349 -9.99 -9.90 -18.88
C ASP A 349 -9.63 -9.12 -17.60
N PRO A 350 -10.39 -8.05 -17.23
CA PRO A 350 -10.10 -7.26 -16.04
C PRO A 350 -10.10 -8.11 -14.77
N THR A 351 -10.98 -9.10 -14.68
CA THR A 351 -11.12 -9.95 -13.50
C THR A 351 -9.86 -10.80 -13.29
N LEU A 352 -9.29 -11.33 -14.38
CA LEU A 352 -8.04 -12.06 -14.33
C LEU A 352 -6.86 -11.15 -13.95
N VAL A 353 -6.85 -9.90 -14.44
CA VAL A 353 -5.81 -8.93 -14.08
C VAL A 353 -5.89 -8.59 -12.59
N PHE A 354 -7.08 -8.35 -12.04
CA PHE A 354 -7.26 -8.08 -10.62
C PHE A 354 -6.86 -9.27 -9.75
N LYS A 355 -7.25 -10.49 -10.14
CA LYS A 355 -6.82 -11.72 -9.47
C LYS A 355 -5.28 -11.88 -9.47
N PHE A 356 -4.62 -11.51 -10.58
CA PHE A 356 -3.16 -11.51 -10.69
C PHE A 356 -2.52 -10.47 -9.77
N LEU A 357 -3.06 -9.26 -9.73
CA LEU A 357 -2.59 -8.18 -8.84
C LEU A 357 -2.80 -8.53 -7.35
N ASP A 358 -3.84 -9.31 -7.04
CA ASP A 358 -4.11 -9.84 -5.70
C ASP A 358 -3.25 -11.05 -5.31
N GLU A 359 -2.38 -11.52 -6.22
CA GLU A 359 -1.51 -12.68 -5.99
C GLU A 359 -2.28 -14.00 -5.77
N GLU A 360 -3.41 -14.16 -6.47
CA GLU A 360 -4.31 -15.32 -6.32
C GLU A 360 -4.36 -16.20 -7.56
N THR A 361 -3.64 -15.87 -8.62
CA THR A 361 -3.63 -16.62 -9.87
C THR A 361 -2.79 -17.91 -9.79
N SER A 362 -3.24 -18.94 -10.50
CA SER A 362 -2.46 -20.15 -10.78
C SER A 362 -1.34 -19.86 -11.80
N TYR A 363 -0.38 -20.77 -11.97
CA TYR A 363 0.67 -20.62 -13.00
C TYR A 363 0.14 -20.50 -14.42
N PHE A 364 -0.97 -21.17 -14.73
CA PHE A 364 -1.60 -21.07 -16.04
C PHE A 364 -2.23 -19.70 -16.28
N GLU A 365 -2.92 -19.16 -15.28
CA GLU A 365 -3.48 -17.82 -15.32
C GLU A 365 -2.38 -16.74 -15.38
N ASP A 366 -1.25 -16.95 -14.68
CA ASP A 366 -0.08 -16.06 -14.78
C ASP A 366 0.41 -15.96 -16.23
N LEU A 367 0.55 -17.13 -16.92
CA LEU A 367 0.97 -17.15 -18.31
C LEU A 367 -0.02 -16.41 -19.23
N GLN A 368 -1.30 -16.46 -18.95
CA GLN A 368 -2.31 -15.70 -19.71
C GLN A 368 -2.12 -14.19 -19.57
N VAL A 369 -1.78 -13.69 -18.36
CA VAL A 369 -1.49 -12.27 -18.14
C VAL A 369 -0.14 -11.88 -18.74
N ILE A 370 0.91 -12.63 -18.44
CA ILE A 370 2.29 -12.35 -18.84
C ILE A 370 2.47 -12.41 -20.37
N SER A 371 1.76 -13.32 -21.06
CA SER A 371 1.82 -13.43 -22.52
C SER A 371 1.33 -12.18 -23.25
N ARG A 372 0.57 -11.31 -22.61
CA ARG A 372 0.11 -10.04 -23.16
C ARG A 372 1.17 -8.94 -23.06
N CYS A 373 2.11 -9.09 -22.15
CA CYS A 373 3.21 -8.14 -21.99
C CYS A 373 4.20 -8.20 -23.16
N PRO A 374 4.99 -7.14 -23.42
CA PRO A 374 6.04 -7.13 -24.42
C PRO A 374 7.15 -8.16 -24.07
N GLN A 375 7.04 -9.37 -24.60
CA GLN A 375 7.83 -10.55 -24.19
C GLN A 375 9.35 -10.34 -24.21
N LEU A 376 9.88 -9.65 -25.26
CA LEU A 376 11.32 -9.40 -25.37
C LEU A 376 11.89 -8.58 -24.20
N LEU A 377 11.09 -7.66 -23.64
CA LEU A 377 11.50 -6.88 -22.48
C LEU A 377 11.61 -7.77 -21.24
N PHE A 378 10.64 -8.65 -21.03
CA PHE A 378 10.62 -9.55 -19.89
C PHE A 378 11.69 -10.64 -19.99
N ILE A 379 11.98 -11.17 -21.18
CA ILE A 379 13.10 -12.11 -21.40
C ILE A 379 14.43 -11.46 -21.03
N LYS A 380 14.66 -10.21 -21.47
CA LYS A 380 15.85 -9.45 -21.07
C LYS A 380 15.92 -9.20 -19.56
N ALA A 381 14.75 -8.91 -18.94
CA ALA A 381 14.67 -8.72 -17.50
C ALA A 381 14.97 -10.03 -16.74
N ILE A 382 14.49 -11.18 -17.20
CA ILE A 382 14.83 -12.50 -16.64
C ILE A 382 16.34 -12.73 -16.67
N ALA A 383 16.98 -12.54 -17.81
CA ALA A 383 18.42 -12.72 -17.94
C ALA A 383 19.21 -11.82 -16.96
N ARG A 384 18.78 -10.57 -16.79
CA ARG A 384 19.37 -9.64 -15.80
C ARG A 384 19.10 -10.06 -14.36
N SER A 385 17.92 -10.63 -14.11
CA SER A 385 17.49 -11.02 -12.75
C SER A 385 18.14 -12.31 -12.27
N MET A 386 18.78 -13.10 -13.14
CA MET A 386 19.54 -14.31 -12.74
C MET A 386 20.59 -14.01 -11.67
N ARG A 387 21.20 -12.81 -11.69
CA ARG A 387 22.15 -12.36 -10.65
C ARG A 387 21.58 -12.38 -9.22
N TYR A 388 20.26 -12.27 -9.05
CA TYR A 388 19.61 -12.31 -7.73
C TYR A 388 19.43 -13.72 -7.17
N PHE A 389 19.65 -14.74 -8.01
CA PHE A 389 19.57 -16.15 -7.67
C PHE A 389 20.93 -16.81 -7.51
N LEU A 390 21.98 -16.23 -8.10
CA LEU A 390 23.34 -16.79 -8.07
C LEU A 390 24.15 -16.38 -6.84
N VAL A 391 23.60 -15.58 -5.96
CA VAL A 391 24.23 -15.18 -4.68
C VAL A 391 23.45 -15.84 -3.55
N PHE A 392 23.79 -17.12 -3.31
CA PHE A 392 23.51 -17.85 -2.06
C PHE A 392 24.81 -18.06 -1.32
#